data_1dafd295cc119f0efe0f9ccfbdc530df
#
_entry.id   1dafd295cc119f0efe0f9ccfbdc530df
#
_cell.length_a   1.000
_cell.length_b   1.000
_cell.length_c   1.000
_cell.angle_alpha   90.00
_cell.angle_beta   90.00
_cell.angle_gamma   90.00
#
_symmetry.space_group_name_H-M   'P 1'
#
loop_
_entity.id
_entity.type
_entity.pdbx_description
1 polymer ?
#
loop_
_entity_poly.entity_id
_entity_poly.type
_entity_poly.pdbx_seq_one_letter_code
_entity_poly.pdbx_strand_id
1 'polypeptide(L)' 'MSLPVINLAKTGNNIKRIAKENGFSANKIKDYLGICDKSNVYKWFRGDALPSVDNLLALSILFGVTINEMIIVENTEKAA' A
#
# COMPACT_ATOMS: atom_id res chain seq x y z
N MET A 1 -0.16 6.11 26.63
CA MET A 1 -0.79 6.34 25.31
C MET A 1 -0.04 5.58 24.26
N SER A 2 -0.75 4.88 23.42
CA SER A 2 -0.08 4.13 22.36
C SER A 2 -0.20 4.90 21.05
N LEU A 3 0.77 4.68 20.18
CA LEU A 3 0.74 5.23 18.83
C LEU A 3 0.41 4.11 17.87
N PRO A 4 -0.36 4.40 16.84
CA PRO A 4 -0.60 3.39 15.81
C PRO A 4 0.70 3.07 15.08
N VAL A 5 0.85 1.80 14.73
CA VAL A 5 2.01 1.33 13.99
C VAL A 5 1.49 0.67 12.72
N ILE A 6 2.05 1.04 11.58
CA ILE A 6 1.66 0.46 10.32
C ILE A 6 2.25 -0.95 10.23
N ASN A 7 1.39 -1.92 9.93
CA ASN A 7 1.85 -3.28 9.68
C ASN A 7 2.24 -3.38 8.21
N LEU A 8 3.52 -3.46 7.94
CA LEU A 8 4.03 -3.42 6.57
C LEU A 8 3.55 -4.63 5.75
N ALA A 9 3.62 -5.81 6.32
CA ALA A 9 3.25 -7.02 5.59
C ALA A 9 1.76 -7.02 5.26
N LYS A 10 0.93 -6.68 6.22
CA LYS A 10 -0.52 -6.66 6.00
C LYS A 10 -0.92 -5.53 5.06
N THR A 11 -0.25 -4.38 5.17
CA THR A 11 -0.50 -3.27 4.26
C THR A 11 -0.14 -3.67 2.84
N GLY A 12 1.02 -4.30 2.66
CA GLY A 12 1.45 -4.75 1.34
C GLY A 12 0.47 -5.74 0.73
N ASN A 13 0.05 -6.73 1.51
CA ASN A 13 -0.94 -7.69 1.06
C ASN A 13 -2.26 -7.02 0.69
N ASN A 14 -2.66 -6.03 1.47
CA ASN A 14 -3.91 -5.32 1.22
C ASN A 14 -3.83 -4.52 -0.07
N ILE A 15 -2.72 -3.82 -0.29
CA ILE A 15 -2.52 -3.07 -1.54
C ILE A 15 -2.54 -4.02 -2.72
N LYS A 16 -1.85 -5.16 -2.60
CA LYS A 16 -1.84 -6.16 -3.65
C LYS A 16 -3.24 -6.68 -3.95
N ARG A 17 -4.01 -6.96 -2.90
CA ARG A 17 -5.37 -7.45 -3.06
C ARG A 17 -6.24 -6.43 -3.78
N ILE A 18 -6.17 -5.16 -3.36
CA ILE A 18 -6.97 -4.10 -3.98
C ILE A 18 -6.59 -3.95 -5.45
N ALA A 19 -5.29 -3.96 -5.73
CA ALA A 19 -4.80 -3.85 -7.10
C ALA A 19 -5.36 -4.98 -7.95
N LYS A 20 -5.25 -6.21 -7.45
CA LYS A 20 -5.70 -7.38 -8.18
C LYS A 20 -7.20 -7.36 -8.42
N GLU A 21 -7.97 -6.97 -7.41
CA GLU A 21 -9.43 -6.89 -7.54
C GLU A 21 -9.85 -5.86 -8.57
N ASN A 22 -9.04 -4.84 -8.78
CA ASN A 22 -9.33 -3.78 -9.74
C ASN A 22 -8.60 -3.97 -11.08
N GLY A 23 -7.93 -5.10 -11.26
CA GLY A 23 -7.30 -5.40 -12.54
C GLY A 23 -5.99 -4.69 -12.79
N PHE A 24 -5.29 -4.27 -11.76
CA PHE A 24 -4.02 -3.57 -11.91
C PHE A 24 -2.85 -4.48 -11.57
N SER A 25 -2.02 -4.77 -12.58
CA SER A 25 -0.77 -5.49 -12.37
C SER A 25 0.30 -4.53 -11.86
N ALA A 26 1.40 -5.09 -11.38
CA ALA A 26 2.54 -4.28 -10.98
C ALA A 26 3.03 -3.39 -12.12
N ASN A 27 2.98 -3.92 -13.33
CA ASN A 27 3.42 -3.18 -14.51
C ASN A 27 2.51 -1.98 -14.79
N LYS A 28 1.21 -2.19 -14.68
CA LYS A 28 0.25 -1.09 -14.88
C LYS A 28 0.41 -0.03 -13.81
N ILE A 29 0.65 -0.44 -12.56
CA ILE A 29 0.89 0.51 -11.48
C ILE A 29 2.15 1.30 -11.75
N LYS A 30 3.22 0.61 -12.18
CA LYS A 30 4.47 1.27 -12.52
C LYS A 30 4.25 2.32 -13.60
N ASP A 31 3.52 1.98 -14.63
CA ASP A 31 3.25 2.90 -15.74
C ASP A 31 2.43 4.09 -15.28
N TYR A 32 1.41 3.84 -14.45
CA TYR A 32 0.57 4.92 -13.94
C TYR A 32 1.37 5.89 -13.08
N LEU A 33 2.24 5.36 -12.22
CA LEU A 33 3.03 6.20 -11.34
C LEU A 33 4.22 6.85 -12.03
N GLY A 34 4.55 6.38 -13.22
CA GLY A 34 5.69 6.94 -13.96
C GLY A 34 7.03 6.57 -13.35
N ILE A 35 7.11 5.47 -12.63
CA ILE A 35 8.36 5.02 -12.05
C ILE A 35 9.06 4.07 -13.01
N CYS A 36 10.38 4.02 -12.90
CA CYS A 36 11.19 3.30 -13.89
C CYS A 36 11.14 1.80 -13.75
N ASP A 37 10.90 1.30 -12.54
CA ASP A 37 11.09 -0.11 -12.25
C ASP A 37 9.95 -0.63 -11.39
N LYS A 38 9.34 -1.71 -11.86
CA LYS A 38 8.23 -2.33 -11.13
C LYS A 38 8.70 -3.06 -9.88
N SER A 39 10.00 -3.20 -9.67
CA SER A 39 10.50 -3.85 -8.46
C SER A 39 10.07 -3.11 -7.20
N ASN A 40 9.92 -1.80 -7.28
CA ASN A 40 9.40 -1.03 -6.14
C ASN A 40 7.98 -1.45 -5.79
N VAL A 41 7.15 -1.70 -6.80
CA VAL A 41 5.77 -2.13 -6.57
C VAL A 41 5.76 -3.48 -5.87
N TYR A 42 6.62 -4.38 -6.28
CA TYR A 42 6.73 -5.69 -5.62
C TYR A 42 7.23 -5.58 -4.20
N LYS A 43 8.13 -4.63 -3.92
CA LYS A 43 8.56 -4.38 -2.54
C LYS A 43 7.38 -3.95 -1.67
N TRP A 44 6.49 -3.11 -2.21
CA TRP A 44 5.30 -2.70 -1.48
C TRP A 44 4.40 -3.90 -1.21
N PHE A 45 4.18 -4.73 -2.23
CA PHE A 45 3.32 -5.91 -2.10
C PHE A 45 3.83 -6.88 -1.05
N ARG A 46 5.15 -7.02 -0.95
CA ARG A 46 5.74 -7.94 0.01
C ARG A 46 5.84 -7.35 1.41
N GLY A 47 5.66 -6.05 1.54
CA GLY A 47 5.82 -5.40 2.82
C GLY A 47 7.27 -5.08 3.15
N ASP A 48 8.14 -5.07 2.15
CA ASP A 48 9.54 -4.68 2.36
C ASP A 48 9.68 -3.19 2.52
N ALA A 49 8.78 -2.42 1.95
CA ALA A 49 8.80 -0.98 2.02
C ALA A 49 7.38 -0.46 1.80
N LEU A 50 7.13 0.76 2.25
CA LEU A 50 5.88 1.46 1.96
C LEU A 50 6.08 2.39 0.78
N PRO A 51 5.02 2.61 -0.01
CA PRO A 51 5.06 3.69 -0.99
C PRO A 51 5.25 5.03 -0.27
N SER A 52 5.87 5.98 -0.95
CA SER A 52 5.92 7.34 -0.43
C SER A 52 4.51 7.90 -0.32
N VAL A 53 4.36 9.01 0.41
CA VAL A 53 3.06 9.65 0.56
C VAL A 53 2.49 10.01 -0.80
N ASP A 54 3.33 10.53 -1.69
CA ASP A 54 2.88 10.87 -3.04
C ASP A 54 2.35 9.66 -3.79
N ASN A 55 3.07 8.54 -3.69
CA ASN A 55 2.64 7.32 -4.35
C ASN A 55 1.39 6.74 -3.71
N LEU A 56 1.27 6.83 -2.39
CA LEU A 56 0.06 6.40 -1.70
C LEU A 56 -1.15 7.17 -2.18
N LEU A 57 -1.01 8.49 -2.30
CA LEU A 57 -2.10 9.32 -2.80
C LEU A 57 -2.47 8.93 -4.22
N ALA A 58 -1.48 8.75 -5.08
CA ALA A 58 -1.74 8.35 -6.46
C ALA A 58 -2.44 7.00 -6.53
N LEU A 59 -2.01 6.04 -5.72
CA LEU A 59 -2.64 4.72 -5.68
C LEU A 59 -4.08 4.81 -5.18
N SER A 60 -4.34 5.66 -4.20
CA SER A 60 -5.70 5.82 -3.70
C SER A 60 -6.63 6.33 -4.79
N ILE A 61 -6.14 7.23 -5.61
CA ILE A 61 -6.92 7.76 -6.73
C ILE A 61 -7.12 6.68 -7.79
N LEU A 62 -6.05 5.96 -8.10
CA LEU A 62 -6.12 4.90 -9.11
C LEU A 62 -7.10 3.81 -8.72
N PHE A 63 -7.07 3.38 -7.47
CA PHE A 63 -7.92 2.29 -6.99
C PHE A 63 -9.31 2.76 -6.57
N GLY A 64 -9.51 4.07 -6.40
CA GLY A 64 -10.78 4.60 -5.92
C GLY A 64 -11.04 4.30 -4.46
N VAL A 65 -10.01 4.23 -3.66
CA VAL A 65 -10.10 3.99 -2.22
C VAL A 65 -9.36 5.08 -1.46
N THR A 66 -9.59 5.15 -0.17
CA THR A 66 -8.84 6.11 0.65
C THR A 66 -7.49 5.51 1.06
N ILE A 67 -6.57 6.37 1.44
CA ILE A 67 -5.29 5.91 1.95
C ILE A 67 -5.52 5.06 3.21
N ASN A 68 -6.45 5.47 4.05
CA ASN A 68 -6.77 4.70 5.26
C ASN A 68 -7.26 3.30 4.95
N GLU A 69 -7.96 3.13 3.83
CA GLU A 69 -8.40 1.80 3.43
C GLU A 69 -7.26 0.91 2.97
N MET A 70 -6.17 1.50 2.52
CA MET A 70 -5.02 0.73 2.06
C MET A 70 -4.09 0.33 3.20
N ILE A 71 -3.94 1.19 4.19
CA ILE A 71 -2.98 0.99 5.27
C ILE A 71 -3.61 0.17 6.38
N ILE A 72 -2.93 -0.89 6.79
CA ILE A 72 -3.35 -1.72 7.91
C ILE A 72 -2.52 -1.33 9.11
N VAL A 73 -3.20 -0.94 10.17
CA VAL A 73 -2.55 -0.46 11.38
C VAL A 73 -2.58 -1.55 12.42
N GLU A 74 -1.45 -1.71 13.06
CA GLU A 74 -1.33 -2.61 14.19
C GLU A 74 -1.44 -1.76 15.44
N ASN A 75 -2.45 -2.03 16.26
CA ASN A 75 -2.62 -1.27 17.49
C ASN A 75 -1.73 -1.87 18.54
N THR A 76 -0.72 -1.11 18.95
CA THR A 76 0.23 -1.60 19.93
C THR A 76 -0.27 -1.48 21.34
N GLU A 77 -1.34 -0.72 21.53
CA GLU A 77 -1.94 -0.62 22.85
C GLU A 77 -2.78 -1.84 23.11
N LYS A 78 -2.55 -2.46 24.21
CA LYS A 78 -3.27 -3.67 24.53
C LYS A 78 -4.60 -3.40 25.15
N ALA A 79 -5.16 -2.30 24.91
CA ALA A 79 -6.42 -2.00 25.52
C ALA A 79 -6.35 -2.35 26.98
N ALA A 80 -5.27 -2.03 27.48
CA ALA A 80 -4.99 -2.46 28.85
C ALA A 80 -6.14 -2.09 29.72
#